data_440b384a6b6f78d4fde47983834404de
#
_entry.id   440b384a6b6f78d4fde47983834404de
#
_cell.length_a   1.000
_cell.length_b   1.000
_cell.length_c   1.000
_cell.angle_alpha   90.00
_cell.angle_beta   90.00
_cell.angle_gamma   90.00
#
_symmetry.space_group_name_H-M   'P 1'
#
loop_
_entity.id
_entity.type
_entity.pdbx_description
1 polymer ?
#
loop_
_entity_poly.entity_id
_entity_poly.type
_entity_poly.pdbx_seq_one_letter_code
_entity_poly.pdbx_strand_id
1 'polypeptide(L)'
;MNGGHIMANFDITKIKGVIPATMTFFDKEENVDDICTKNMIEFMIGAGVDGFYLTGSTGECFTMTIEERKHVVEIVIDQVKGRVPVIVHVGDIGTKKSIALAKHAEKAGADAISSVPPFYWKFSADDIYNYYKDIAESTCLPLIVYNIQLAGIMDKDLLLRIADIDNVRGLKYTSRSHDELGSLKEILGKDFMIYSGCDEMAFSGLCFGADGIIGSFYNVIPELYKKINECVKNSNIPEGIKLQKIADDLIFACLKYDFPSIIHNMMRWRGLDAGYSRKPFYNYRDDELDELKKEIINIKAKYKTNELDIFKIGSR
;
A
#
# COMPACT_ATOMS: atom_id res chain seq x y z
N MET A 1 -0.20 41.22 4.71
CA MET A 1 0.61 40.46 5.68
C MET A 1 0.85 39.11 5.05
N ASN A 2 2.05 38.93 4.51
CA ASN A 2 2.45 37.68 3.87
C ASN A 2 2.70 36.62 4.95
N GLY A 3 1.73 35.73 5.14
CA GLY A 3 1.94 34.51 5.87
C GLY A 3 2.81 33.60 5.03
N GLY A 4 4.13 33.63 5.25
CA GLY A 4 5.03 32.66 4.68
C GLY A 4 4.65 31.28 5.18
N HIS A 5 4.07 30.45 4.31
CA HIS A 5 4.01 29.01 4.53
C HIS A 5 5.46 28.51 4.62
N ILE A 6 5.86 28.13 5.80
CA ILE A 6 7.07 27.35 6.00
C ILE A 6 6.77 26.01 5.31
N MET A 7 7.34 25.82 4.11
CA MET A 7 7.32 24.56 3.41
C MET A 7 8.05 23.55 4.29
N ALA A 8 7.35 22.70 5.01
CA ALA A 8 7.93 21.49 5.55
C ALA A 8 8.18 20.55 4.36
N ASN A 9 9.30 20.75 3.68
CA ASN A 9 9.76 19.84 2.65
C ASN A 9 10.13 18.52 3.35
N PHE A 10 9.16 17.62 3.50
CA PHE A 10 9.49 16.24 3.86
C PHE A 10 10.36 15.65 2.74
N ASP A 11 11.51 15.16 3.12
CA ASP A 11 12.42 14.52 2.19
C ASP A 11 11.89 13.12 1.82
N ILE A 12 11.17 13.05 0.71
CA ILE A 12 10.56 11.80 0.21
C ILE A 12 11.60 10.68 0.01
N THR A 13 12.88 11.01 -0.18
CA THR A 13 13.94 10.00 -0.35
C THR A 13 14.16 9.15 0.91
N LYS A 14 13.58 9.54 2.04
CA LYS A 14 13.54 8.77 3.30
C LYS A 14 12.45 7.69 3.32
N ILE A 15 11.46 7.77 2.42
CA ILE A 15 10.40 6.76 2.32
C ILE A 15 10.91 5.61 1.45
N LYS A 16 11.43 4.56 2.07
CA LYS A 16 12.03 3.38 1.40
C LYS A 16 11.68 2.10 2.15
N GLY A 17 11.89 0.96 1.50
CA GLY A 17 11.74 -0.34 2.15
C GLY A 17 10.34 -0.93 2.04
N VAL A 18 9.85 -1.53 3.12
CA VAL A 18 8.59 -2.30 3.15
C VAL A 18 7.48 -1.46 3.75
N ILE A 19 6.49 -1.11 2.94
CA ILE A 19 5.41 -0.19 3.28
C ILE A 19 4.07 -0.92 3.10
N PRO A 20 3.38 -1.36 4.16
CA PRO A 20 2.04 -1.91 4.05
C PRO A 20 1.07 -0.91 3.43
N ALA A 21 0.35 -1.35 2.37
CA ALA A 21 -0.90 -0.72 1.98
C ALA A 21 -1.94 -1.13 3.03
N THR A 22 -2.17 -0.25 4.00
CA THR A 22 -2.90 -0.56 5.22
C THR A 22 -4.36 -0.86 4.94
N MET A 23 -4.86 -1.92 5.55
CA MET A 23 -6.29 -2.21 5.57
C MET A 23 -7.03 -1.17 6.41
N THR A 24 -8.31 -1.00 6.16
CA THR A 24 -9.23 -0.35 7.09
C THR A 24 -9.99 -1.44 7.84
N PHE A 25 -10.11 -1.28 9.14
CA PHE A 25 -10.77 -2.25 10.01
C PHE A 25 -12.15 -1.73 10.37
N PHE A 26 -13.18 -2.51 10.04
CA PHE A 26 -14.55 -2.17 10.35
C PHE A 26 -15.10 -3.12 11.42
N ASP A 27 -16.03 -2.61 12.23
CA ASP A 27 -16.84 -3.44 13.14
C ASP A 27 -17.94 -4.19 12.38
N LYS A 28 -18.79 -4.94 13.10
CA LYS A 28 -19.92 -5.69 12.51
C LYS A 28 -21.01 -4.80 11.94
N GLU A 29 -21.09 -3.58 12.42
CA GLU A 29 -22.03 -2.54 12.01
C GLU A 29 -21.46 -1.66 10.87
N GLU A 30 -20.28 -2.04 10.35
CA GLU A 30 -19.57 -1.37 9.24
C GLU A 30 -19.02 0.03 9.61
N ASN A 31 -18.86 0.35 10.89
CA ASN A 31 -18.14 1.54 11.34
C ASN A 31 -16.64 1.29 11.39
N VAL A 32 -15.83 2.35 11.23
CA VAL A 32 -14.37 2.26 11.43
C VAL A 32 -14.08 1.89 12.88
N ASP A 33 -13.30 0.82 13.08
CA ASP A 33 -12.86 0.36 14.39
C ASP A 33 -11.51 0.99 14.77
N ASP A 34 -11.58 2.03 15.59
CA ASP A 34 -10.42 2.78 16.06
C ASP A 34 -9.44 1.92 16.86
N ILE A 35 -9.97 1.02 17.71
CA ILE A 35 -9.14 0.20 18.60
C ILE A 35 -8.40 -0.85 17.78
N CYS A 36 -9.12 -1.54 16.90
CA CYS A 36 -8.54 -2.49 15.98
C CYS A 36 -7.46 -1.82 15.10
N THR A 37 -7.76 -0.66 14.52
CA THR A 37 -6.82 0.12 13.71
C THR A 37 -5.53 0.43 14.48
N LYS A 38 -5.62 0.94 15.71
CA LYS A 38 -4.45 1.26 16.54
C LYS A 38 -3.61 0.03 16.88
N ASN A 39 -4.25 -1.07 17.25
CA ASN A 39 -3.56 -2.33 17.56
C ASN A 39 -2.82 -2.89 16.35
N MET A 40 -3.41 -2.79 15.16
CA MET A 40 -2.79 -3.24 13.93
C MET A 40 -1.59 -2.37 13.52
N ILE A 41 -1.66 -1.06 13.73
CA ILE A 41 -0.51 -0.16 13.53
C ILE A 41 0.65 -0.54 14.45
N GLU A 42 0.38 -0.80 15.75
CA GLU A 42 1.42 -1.25 16.69
C GLU A 42 2.03 -2.60 16.29
N PHE A 43 1.19 -3.55 15.86
CA PHE A 43 1.68 -4.83 15.35
C PHE A 43 2.65 -4.65 14.18
N MET A 44 2.30 -3.84 13.18
CA MET A 44 3.13 -3.61 12.01
C MET A 44 4.41 -2.84 12.35
N ILE A 45 4.35 -1.84 13.23
CA ILE A 45 5.55 -1.15 13.74
C ILE A 45 6.45 -2.13 14.50
N GLY A 46 5.89 -2.99 15.34
CA GLY A 46 6.63 -4.05 16.04
C GLY A 46 7.29 -5.06 15.10
N ALA A 47 6.69 -5.30 13.93
CA ALA A 47 7.27 -6.12 12.87
C ALA A 47 8.36 -5.40 12.04
N GLY A 48 8.58 -4.10 12.29
CA GLY A 48 9.66 -3.31 11.70
C GLY A 48 9.38 -2.84 10.28
N VAL A 49 8.11 -2.54 9.94
CA VAL A 49 7.78 -1.91 8.65
C VAL A 49 8.40 -0.51 8.53
N ASP A 50 8.66 -0.08 7.30
CA ASP A 50 9.42 1.14 7.05
C ASP A 50 8.51 2.36 6.76
N GLY A 51 7.19 2.19 6.78
CA GLY A 51 6.19 3.24 6.57
C GLY A 51 4.79 2.66 6.45
N PHE A 52 3.80 3.53 6.20
CA PHE A 52 2.41 3.15 5.94
C PHE A 52 1.87 3.83 4.70
N TYR A 53 1.01 3.14 3.95
CA TYR A 53 0.25 3.66 2.83
C TYR A 53 -1.25 3.52 3.14
N LEU A 54 -1.91 4.62 3.52
CA LEU A 54 -3.26 4.63 4.05
C LEU A 54 -4.32 4.87 2.97
N THR A 55 -5.52 4.40 3.24
CA THR A 55 -6.73 4.70 2.46
C THR A 55 -6.58 4.46 0.94
N GLY A 56 -5.78 3.45 0.58
CA GLY A 56 -5.67 2.94 -0.79
C GLY A 56 -6.73 1.88 -1.10
N SER A 57 -6.55 1.14 -2.21
CA SER A 57 -7.46 0.05 -2.62
C SER A 57 -7.55 -1.05 -1.56
N THR A 58 -6.42 -1.43 -0.94
CA THR A 58 -6.38 -2.40 0.16
C THR A 58 -7.18 -1.93 1.38
N GLY A 59 -7.17 -0.63 1.64
CA GLY A 59 -7.94 0.00 2.71
C GLY A 59 -9.38 0.30 2.32
N GLU A 60 -9.90 -0.27 1.25
CA GLU A 60 -11.30 -0.16 0.82
C GLU A 60 -11.78 1.30 0.67
N CYS A 61 -10.89 2.23 0.25
CA CYS A 61 -11.15 3.66 0.31
C CYS A 61 -12.42 4.13 -0.42
N PHE A 62 -12.84 3.40 -1.46
CA PHE A 62 -14.03 3.76 -2.24
C PHE A 62 -15.34 3.20 -1.67
N THR A 63 -15.29 2.41 -0.58
CA THR A 63 -16.47 2.04 0.21
C THR A 63 -16.70 2.99 1.37
N MET A 64 -15.75 3.91 1.63
CA MET A 64 -15.82 4.90 2.71
C MET A 64 -16.32 6.24 2.21
N THR A 65 -16.97 6.97 3.11
CA THR A 65 -17.23 8.40 2.93
C THR A 65 -15.92 9.22 3.04
N ILE A 66 -15.94 10.45 2.56
CA ILE A 66 -14.82 11.39 2.73
C ILE A 66 -14.44 11.57 4.21
N GLU A 67 -15.44 11.66 5.08
CA GLU A 67 -15.21 11.89 6.51
C GLU A 67 -14.59 10.64 7.19
N GLU A 68 -15.02 9.44 6.82
CA GLU A 68 -14.39 8.20 7.31
C GLU A 68 -12.94 8.07 6.85
N ARG A 69 -12.65 8.40 5.58
CA ARG A 69 -11.25 8.42 5.09
C ARG A 69 -10.38 9.37 5.89
N LYS A 70 -10.89 10.58 6.22
CA LYS A 70 -10.19 11.54 7.07
C LYS A 70 -9.97 10.99 8.48
N HIS A 71 -11.01 10.38 9.06
CA HIS A 71 -10.95 9.79 10.40
C HIS A 71 -9.88 8.68 10.50
N VAL A 72 -9.83 7.77 9.53
CA VAL A 72 -8.77 6.74 9.47
C VAL A 72 -7.37 7.37 9.43
N VAL A 73 -7.18 8.43 8.65
CA VAL A 73 -5.89 9.14 8.56
C VAL A 73 -5.52 9.74 9.92
N GLU A 74 -6.45 10.39 10.60
CA GLU A 74 -6.22 11.00 11.92
C GLU A 74 -5.84 9.95 12.98
N ILE A 75 -6.57 8.83 13.04
CA ILE A 75 -6.27 7.72 13.97
C ILE A 75 -4.86 7.19 13.75
N VAL A 76 -4.51 6.93 12.48
CA VAL A 76 -3.23 6.31 12.17
C VAL A 76 -2.07 7.26 12.41
N ILE A 77 -2.17 8.52 12.00
CA ILE A 77 -1.10 9.52 12.23
C ILE A 77 -0.89 9.75 13.72
N ASP A 78 -1.98 9.87 14.51
CA ASP A 78 -1.89 9.99 15.96
C ASP A 78 -1.23 8.75 16.60
N GLN A 79 -1.53 7.54 16.09
CA GLN A 79 -0.96 6.31 16.61
C GLN A 79 0.51 6.14 16.19
N VAL A 80 0.87 6.46 14.95
CA VAL A 80 2.25 6.34 14.43
C VAL A 80 3.20 7.31 15.14
N LYS A 81 2.77 8.50 15.48
CA LYS A 81 3.56 9.52 16.23
C LYS A 81 4.95 9.77 15.63
N GLY A 82 5.03 9.84 14.31
CA GLY A 82 6.28 10.10 13.60
C GLY A 82 7.35 9.01 13.67
N ARG A 83 7.02 7.80 14.14
CA ARG A 83 7.98 6.67 14.22
C ARG A 83 8.39 6.15 12.85
N VAL A 84 7.51 6.22 11.88
CA VAL A 84 7.72 5.87 10.47
C VAL A 84 6.91 6.81 9.58
N PRO A 85 7.30 7.03 8.32
CA PRO A 85 6.55 7.90 7.40
C PRO A 85 5.18 7.34 7.05
N VAL A 86 4.25 8.27 6.77
CA VAL A 86 2.86 7.97 6.41
C VAL A 86 2.51 8.61 5.06
N ILE A 87 2.17 7.77 4.08
CA ILE A 87 1.64 8.17 2.78
C ILE A 87 0.12 8.06 2.81
N VAL A 88 -0.61 9.09 2.43
CA VAL A 88 -2.08 9.08 2.38
C VAL A 88 -2.56 9.05 0.95
N HIS A 89 -3.32 8.02 0.56
CA HIS A 89 -3.99 8.00 -0.72
C HIS A 89 -5.21 8.92 -0.70
N VAL A 90 -5.22 9.91 -1.60
CA VAL A 90 -6.24 10.96 -1.71
C VAL A 90 -7.07 10.86 -2.98
N GLY A 91 -6.78 9.86 -3.83
CA GLY A 91 -7.47 9.68 -5.12
C GLY A 91 -8.97 9.49 -4.98
N ASP A 92 -9.71 10.14 -5.87
CA ASP A 92 -11.17 10.03 -6.04
C ASP A 92 -11.51 10.31 -7.50
N ILE A 93 -12.75 10.03 -7.92
CA ILE A 93 -13.21 10.33 -9.29
C ILE A 93 -13.19 11.84 -9.57
N GLY A 94 -13.50 12.65 -8.57
CA GLY A 94 -13.61 14.11 -8.71
C GLY A 94 -12.44 14.87 -8.11
N THR A 95 -11.78 15.72 -8.90
CA THR A 95 -10.63 16.56 -8.48
C THR A 95 -10.88 17.31 -7.17
N LYS A 96 -12.06 17.92 -7.01
CA LYS A 96 -12.42 18.67 -5.79
C LYS A 96 -12.36 17.83 -4.53
N LYS A 97 -12.76 16.55 -4.60
CA LYS A 97 -12.71 15.62 -3.46
C LYS A 97 -11.26 15.25 -3.14
N SER A 98 -10.45 14.95 -4.15
CA SER A 98 -9.03 14.64 -3.99
C SER A 98 -8.27 15.79 -3.37
N ILE A 99 -8.53 17.04 -3.80
CA ILE A 99 -7.95 18.25 -3.20
C ILE A 99 -8.36 18.41 -1.72
N ALA A 100 -9.62 18.14 -1.40
CA ALA A 100 -10.09 18.22 -0.02
C ALA A 100 -9.40 17.19 0.90
N LEU A 101 -9.17 15.97 0.39
CA LEU A 101 -8.42 14.92 1.10
C LEU A 101 -6.93 15.27 1.20
N ALA A 102 -6.31 15.83 0.15
CA ALA A 102 -4.91 16.24 0.15
C ALA A 102 -4.64 17.33 1.22
N LYS A 103 -5.47 18.37 1.26
CA LYS A 103 -5.38 19.42 2.28
C LYS A 103 -5.60 18.90 3.70
N HIS A 104 -6.50 17.92 3.85
CA HIS A 104 -6.71 17.26 5.14
C HIS A 104 -5.48 16.44 5.55
N ALA A 105 -4.91 15.65 4.65
CA ALA A 105 -3.72 14.84 4.91
C ALA A 105 -2.53 15.71 5.35
N GLU A 106 -2.32 16.85 4.68
CA GLU A 106 -1.31 17.86 5.09
C GLU A 106 -1.57 18.39 6.50
N LYS A 107 -2.81 18.79 6.79
CA LYS A 107 -3.19 19.29 8.12
C LYS A 107 -3.04 18.23 9.22
N ALA A 108 -3.33 16.98 8.90
CA ALA A 108 -3.20 15.86 9.82
C ALA A 108 -1.74 15.49 10.10
N GLY A 109 -0.77 15.91 9.27
CA GLY A 109 0.65 15.64 9.46
C GLY A 109 1.16 14.43 8.68
N ALA A 110 0.57 14.11 7.54
CA ALA A 110 1.12 13.10 6.63
C ALA A 110 2.47 13.56 6.03
N ASP A 111 3.30 12.61 5.63
CA ASP A 111 4.62 12.87 5.03
C ASP A 111 4.56 12.97 3.50
N ALA A 112 3.60 12.29 2.88
CA ALA A 112 3.34 12.34 1.44
C ALA A 112 1.87 12.03 1.15
N ILE A 113 1.44 12.38 -0.05
CA ILE A 113 0.15 11.96 -0.59
C ILE A 113 0.33 11.09 -1.83
N SER A 114 -0.67 10.30 -2.15
CA SER A 114 -0.69 9.50 -3.39
C SER A 114 -2.08 9.54 -4.02
N SER A 115 -2.15 9.40 -5.33
CA SER A 115 -3.42 9.34 -6.04
C SER A 115 -3.38 8.36 -7.20
N VAL A 116 -4.45 7.54 -7.34
CA VAL A 116 -4.79 6.92 -8.64
C VAL A 116 -5.26 8.00 -9.61
N PRO A 117 -5.19 7.78 -10.95
CA PRO A 117 -5.86 8.68 -11.89
C PRO A 117 -7.37 8.69 -11.63
N PRO A 118 -8.13 9.69 -12.10
CA PRO A 118 -9.59 9.64 -12.06
C PRO A 118 -10.07 8.44 -12.88
N PHE A 119 -11.09 7.75 -12.40
CA PHE A 119 -11.54 6.47 -12.95
C PHE A 119 -13.05 6.47 -13.18
N TYR A 120 -13.60 5.35 -13.65
CA TYR A 120 -14.99 5.11 -14.03
C TYR A 120 -15.32 5.60 -15.45
N TRP A 121 -15.04 6.87 -15.80
CA TRP A 121 -15.14 7.35 -17.19
C TRP A 121 -13.77 7.28 -17.88
N LYS A 122 -13.79 7.23 -19.19
CA LYS A 122 -12.57 7.32 -19.99
C LYS A 122 -12.16 8.79 -20.12
N PHE A 123 -11.21 9.20 -19.28
CA PHE A 123 -10.60 10.53 -19.32
C PHE A 123 -9.51 10.61 -20.39
N SER A 124 -9.30 11.79 -20.96
CA SER A 124 -8.16 12.04 -21.85
C SER A 124 -6.87 12.15 -21.07
N ALA A 125 -5.72 12.03 -21.76
CA ALA A 125 -4.41 12.26 -21.13
C ALA A 125 -4.28 13.66 -20.53
N ASP A 126 -4.89 14.67 -21.16
CA ASP A 126 -4.90 16.05 -20.64
C ASP A 126 -5.76 16.20 -19.39
N ASP A 127 -6.92 15.53 -19.32
CA ASP A 127 -7.75 15.52 -18.11
C ASP A 127 -7.00 14.89 -16.93
N ILE A 128 -6.32 13.75 -17.17
CA ILE A 128 -5.52 13.06 -16.16
C ILE A 128 -4.35 13.93 -15.72
N TYR A 129 -3.63 14.54 -16.66
CA TYR A 129 -2.53 15.46 -16.34
C TYR A 129 -3.02 16.63 -15.47
N ASN A 130 -4.11 17.29 -15.84
CA ASN A 130 -4.68 18.42 -15.11
C ASN A 130 -5.15 17.99 -13.71
N TYR A 131 -5.72 16.78 -13.56
CA TYR A 131 -6.10 16.22 -12.27
C TYR A 131 -4.90 16.11 -11.32
N TYR A 132 -3.77 15.57 -11.78
CA TYR A 132 -2.56 15.47 -10.96
C TYR A 132 -1.96 16.84 -10.66
N LYS A 133 -1.97 17.75 -11.63
CA LYS A 133 -1.49 19.13 -11.46
C LYS A 133 -2.30 19.86 -10.38
N ASP A 134 -3.62 19.83 -10.46
CA ASP A 134 -4.50 20.48 -9.47
C ASP A 134 -4.28 19.93 -8.05
N ILE A 135 -4.07 18.62 -7.90
CA ILE A 135 -3.76 18.00 -6.61
C ILE A 135 -2.38 18.48 -6.12
N ALA A 136 -1.35 18.40 -6.95
CA ALA A 136 0.01 18.78 -6.59
C ALA A 136 0.11 20.26 -6.17
N GLU A 137 -0.62 21.15 -6.83
CA GLU A 137 -0.68 22.59 -6.51
C GLU A 137 -1.49 22.90 -5.24
N SER A 138 -2.31 21.96 -4.76
CA SER A 138 -3.21 22.17 -3.62
C SER A 138 -2.58 21.98 -2.24
N THR A 139 -1.36 21.41 -2.16
CA THR A 139 -0.67 21.04 -0.93
C THR A 139 0.84 21.16 -1.08
N CYS A 140 1.55 21.30 0.04
CA CYS A 140 3.03 21.23 0.06
C CYS A 140 3.58 19.79 0.18
N LEU A 141 2.73 18.79 0.39
CA LEU A 141 3.17 17.39 0.50
C LEU A 141 3.61 16.85 -0.87
N PRO A 142 4.71 16.08 -0.94
CA PRO A 142 5.10 15.42 -2.18
C PRO A 142 4.02 14.44 -2.64
N LEU A 143 3.69 14.48 -3.94
CA LEU A 143 2.69 13.62 -4.56
C LEU A 143 3.35 12.41 -5.22
N ILE A 144 2.82 11.23 -4.90
CA ILE A 144 3.17 9.94 -5.50
C ILE A 144 2.05 9.54 -6.45
N VAL A 145 2.35 9.45 -7.74
CA VAL A 145 1.42 8.94 -8.75
C VAL A 145 1.16 7.46 -8.52
N TYR A 146 -0.08 7.02 -8.56
CA TYR A 146 -0.39 5.60 -8.40
C TYR A 146 -0.90 5.00 -9.72
N ASN A 147 -0.04 4.26 -10.41
CA ASN A 147 -0.36 3.57 -11.64
C ASN A 147 -0.81 2.13 -11.36
N ILE A 148 -2.08 1.83 -11.58
CA ILE A 148 -2.69 0.53 -11.30
C ILE A 148 -3.79 0.18 -12.30
N GLN A 149 -3.89 -1.09 -12.66
CA GLN A 149 -4.90 -1.61 -13.60
C GLN A 149 -6.34 -1.29 -13.19
N LEU A 150 -6.66 -1.30 -11.89
CA LEU A 150 -8.02 -1.03 -11.39
C LEU A 150 -8.54 0.38 -11.73
N ALA A 151 -7.65 1.35 -11.91
CA ALA A 151 -8.01 2.72 -12.26
C ALA A 151 -7.66 3.08 -13.72
N GLY A 152 -7.14 2.11 -14.47
CA GLY A 152 -6.58 2.30 -15.80
C GLY A 152 -5.07 2.56 -15.77
N ILE A 153 -4.34 1.81 -16.59
CA ILE A 153 -2.87 2.00 -16.72
C ILE A 153 -2.59 3.22 -17.58
N MET A 154 -1.79 4.12 -17.06
CA MET A 154 -1.19 5.22 -17.82
C MET A 154 0.06 4.70 -18.53
N ASP A 155 0.24 5.10 -19.77
CA ASP A 155 1.45 4.78 -20.52
C ASP A 155 2.67 5.60 -20.04
N LYS A 156 3.84 5.19 -20.49
CA LYS A 156 5.12 5.78 -20.09
C LYS A 156 5.20 7.28 -20.41
N ASP A 157 4.69 7.71 -21.56
CA ASP A 157 4.78 9.11 -21.99
C ASP A 157 3.93 10.02 -21.07
N LEU A 158 2.73 9.56 -20.71
CA LEU A 158 1.88 10.28 -19.76
C LEU A 158 2.49 10.30 -18.36
N LEU A 159 3.09 9.18 -17.91
CA LEU A 159 3.78 9.12 -16.62
C LEU A 159 4.96 10.10 -16.56
N LEU A 160 5.77 10.19 -17.59
CA LEU A 160 6.88 11.14 -17.68
C LEU A 160 6.37 12.58 -17.67
N ARG A 161 5.31 12.87 -18.44
CA ARG A 161 4.67 14.19 -18.47
C ARG A 161 4.15 14.60 -17.09
N ILE A 162 3.53 13.68 -16.34
CA ILE A 162 3.04 13.96 -14.98
C ILE A 162 4.20 14.13 -14.00
N ALA A 163 5.29 13.38 -14.17
CA ALA A 163 6.47 13.50 -13.33
C ALA A 163 7.18 14.87 -13.43
N ASP A 164 6.96 15.61 -14.53
CA ASP A 164 7.47 16.99 -14.72
C ASP A 164 6.67 18.04 -13.92
N ILE A 165 5.54 17.69 -13.33
CA ILE A 165 4.77 18.59 -12.48
C ILE A 165 5.53 18.85 -11.18
N ASP A 166 5.68 20.14 -10.82
CA ASP A 166 6.22 20.52 -9.52
C ASP A 166 5.47 19.80 -8.39
N ASN A 167 6.23 19.30 -7.40
CA ASN A 167 5.72 18.53 -6.27
C ASN A 167 5.26 17.09 -6.57
N VAL A 168 5.26 16.61 -7.81
CA VAL A 168 5.22 15.18 -8.12
C VAL A 168 6.63 14.61 -7.91
N ARG A 169 6.79 13.70 -6.95
CA ARG A 169 8.11 13.22 -6.50
C ARG A 169 8.22 11.71 -6.48
N GLY A 170 7.18 10.99 -6.89
CA GLY A 170 7.25 9.53 -6.91
C GLY A 170 6.14 8.87 -7.71
N LEU A 171 6.31 7.56 -7.88
CA LEU A 171 5.42 6.66 -8.60
C LEU A 171 5.27 5.36 -7.83
N LYS A 172 4.05 4.98 -7.49
CA LYS A 172 3.71 3.60 -7.13
C LYS A 172 3.31 2.86 -8.40
N TYR A 173 4.14 1.94 -8.84
CA TYR A 173 4.00 1.23 -10.10
C TYR A 173 3.48 -0.19 -9.85
N THR A 174 2.17 -0.40 -10.06
CA THR A 174 1.50 -1.68 -9.86
C THR A 174 1.25 -2.34 -11.22
N SER A 175 2.34 -2.80 -11.83
CA SER A 175 2.37 -3.51 -13.10
C SER A 175 3.43 -4.61 -13.06
N ARG A 176 3.30 -5.61 -13.93
CA ARG A 176 4.28 -6.69 -14.10
C ARG A 176 5.45 -6.32 -15.02
N SER A 177 5.38 -5.17 -15.71
CA SER A 177 6.44 -4.69 -16.60
C SER A 177 7.57 -4.03 -15.80
N HIS A 178 8.42 -4.84 -15.16
CA HIS A 178 9.52 -4.32 -14.37
C HIS A 178 10.68 -3.78 -15.21
N ASP A 179 10.77 -4.15 -16.48
CA ASP A 179 11.61 -3.51 -17.49
C ASP A 179 11.24 -2.03 -17.67
N GLU A 180 9.92 -1.71 -17.72
CA GLU A 180 9.44 -0.33 -17.77
C GLU A 180 9.71 0.40 -16.45
N LEU A 181 9.50 -0.25 -15.29
CA LEU A 181 9.85 0.31 -13.98
C LEU A 181 11.32 0.72 -13.93
N GLY A 182 12.23 -0.16 -14.33
CA GLY A 182 13.67 0.12 -14.38
C GLY A 182 14.00 1.27 -15.32
N SER A 183 13.40 1.27 -16.51
CA SER A 183 13.57 2.36 -17.49
C SER A 183 13.06 3.72 -16.96
N LEU A 184 11.92 3.74 -16.27
CA LEU A 184 11.40 4.95 -15.60
C LEU A 184 12.35 5.43 -14.51
N LYS A 185 12.92 4.51 -13.71
CA LYS A 185 13.89 4.86 -12.66
C LYS A 185 15.17 5.48 -13.23
N GLU A 186 15.67 4.97 -14.34
CA GLU A 186 16.85 5.52 -15.03
C GLU A 186 16.58 6.95 -15.56
N ILE A 187 15.41 7.17 -16.18
CA ILE A 187 15.04 8.46 -16.77
C ILE A 187 14.78 9.51 -15.68
N LEU A 188 14.00 9.17 -14.64
CA LEU A 188 13.59 10.10 -13.60
C LEU A 188 14.65 10.34 -12.53
N GLY A 189 15.65 9.46 -12.46
CA GLY A 189 16.81 9.62 -11.59
C GLY A 189 16.56 9.21 -10.13
N LYS A 190 17.61 9.39 -9.31
CA LYS A 190 17.67 8.86 -7.94
C LYS A 190 16.73 9.57 -6.95
N ASP A 191 16.40 10.83 -7.22
CA ASP A 191 15.62 11.67 -6.31
C ASP A 191 14.10 11.55 -6.56
N PHE A 192 13.69 10.88 -7.66
CA PHE A 192 12.31 10.50 -7.92
C PHE A 192 12.08 9.07 -7.42
N MET A 193 11.16 8.91 -6.46
CA MET A 193 10.96 7.64 -5.78
C MET A 193 10.03 6.73 -6.57
N ILE A 194 10.44 5.49 -6.82
CA ILE A 194 9.59 4.48 -7.47
C ILE A 194 9.37 3.31 -6.51
N TYR A 195 8.09 2.98 -6.30
CA TYR A 195 7.66 1.88 -5.45
C TYR A 195 7.03 0.78 -6.29
N SER A 196 7.51 -0.47 -6.15
CA SER A 196 6.82 -1.62 -6.73
C SER A 196 5.56 -1.93 -5.96
N GLY A 197 4.43 -2.04 -6.67
CA GLY A 197 3.11 -2.21 -6.07
C GLY A 197 2.51 -3.62 -6.23
N CYS A 198 3.23 -4.57 -6.84
CA CYS A 198 2.82 -5.96 -6.99
C CYS A 198 3.50 -6.83 -5.93
N ASP A 199 2.73 -7.41 -5.02
CA ASP A 199 3.24 -8.22 -3.91
C ASP A 199 3.95 -9.47 -4.42
N GLU A 200 3.38 -10.11 -5.45
CA GLU A 200 3.93 -11.28 -6.13
C GLU A 200 5.20 -10.99 -6.94
N MET A 201 5.61 -9.74 -7.04
CA MET A 201 6.80 -9.32 -7.76
C MET A 201 7.71 -8.37 -6.96
N ALA A 202 7.58 -8.38 -5.64
CA ALA A 202 8.31 -7.49 -4.74
C ALA A 202 9.84 -7.61 -4.92
N PHE A 203 10.37 -8.84 -4.94
CA PHE A 203 11.79 -9.12 -5.15
C PHE A 203 12.28 -8.58 -6.49
N SER A 204 11.55 -8.88 -7.56
CA SER A 204 11.88 -8.41 -8.91
C SER A 204 11.85 -6.88 -9.00
N GLY A 205 10.80 -6.23 -8.45
CA GLY A 205 10.71 -4.77 -8.43
C GLY A 205 11.90 -4.10 -7.77
N LEU A 206 12.33 -4.61 -6.61
CA LEU A 206 13.53 -4.15 -5.93
C LEU A 206 14.81 -4.36 -6.76
N CYS A 207 14.94 -5.52 -7.43
CA CYS A 207 16.08 -5.80 -8.31
C CYS A 207 16.14 -4.86 -9.53
N PHE A 208 14.98 -4.38 -10.02
CA PHE A 208 14.90 -3.39 -11.11
C PHE A 208 15.00 -1.94 -10.63
N GLY A 209 15.34 -1.71 -9.37
CA GLY A 209 15.68 -0.39 -8.83
C GLY A 209 14.53 0.35 -8.16
N ALA A 210 13.43 -0.33 -7.78
CA ALA A 210 12.44 0.27 -6.91
C ALA A 210 13.06 0.68 -5.56
N ASP A 211 12.72 1.87 -5.07
CA ASP A 211 13.22 2.41 -3.80
C ASP A 211 12.54 1.76 -2.59
N GLY A 212 11.38 1.17 -2.81
CA GLY A 212 10.62 0.43 -1.82
C GLY A 212 9.49 -0.37 -2.46
N ILE A 213 8.76 -1.08 -1.63
CA ILE A 213 7.63 -1.90 -2.01
C ILE A 213 6.40 -1.49 -1.20
N ILE A 214 5.24 -1.35 -1.87
CA ILE A 214 3.97 -0.97 -1.24
C ILE A 214 2.93 -2.02 -1.59
N GLY A 215 2.55 -2.87 -0.62
CA GLY A 215 1.70 -4.02 -0.89
C GLY A 215 0.76 -4.40 0.24
N SER A 216 -0.21 -5.23 -0.09
CA SER A 216 -1.34 -5.59 0.76
C SER A 216 -1.01 -6.74 1.71
N PHE A 217 -0.27 -7.76 1.23
CA PHE A 217 0.13 -8.90 2.04
C PHE A 217 1.15 -8.53 3.13
N TYR A 218 1.72 -7.33 3.07
CA TYR A 218 2.61 -6.82 4.13
C TYR A 218 1.86 -6.55 5.44
N ASN A 219 0.52 -6.46 5.41
CA ASN A 219 -0.31 -6.48 6.62
C ASN A 219 -0.26 -7.84 7.31
N VAL A 220 -0.20 -8.94 6.55
CA VAL A 220 -0.27 -10.31 7.06
C VAL A 220 1.10 -10.90 7.38
N ILE A 221 2.07 -10.71 6.49
CA ILE A 221 3.39 -11.34 6.54
C ILE A 221 4.51 -10.30 6.35
N PRO A 222 4.53 -9.21 7.13
CA PRO A 222 5.55 -8.16 6.99
C PRO A 222 6.96 -8.70 7.14
N GLU A 223 7.19 -9.68 8.02
CA GLU A 223 8.47 -10.32 8.26
C GLU A 223 9.06 -11.00 7.01
N LEU A 224 8.20 -11.56 6.15
CA LEU A 224 8.66 -12.18 4.90
C LEU A 224 9.17 -11.13 3.92
N TYR A 225 8.44 -10.04 3.75
CA TYR A 225 8.84 -8.95 2.85
C TYR A 225 10.04 -8.16 3.35
N LYS A 226 10.21 -8.05 4.69
CA LYS A 226 11.45 -7.52 5.27
C LYS A 226 12.65 -8.39 4.89
N LYS A 227 12.54 -9.71 4.98
CA LYS A 227 13.59 -10.64 4.54
C LYS A 227 13.86 -10.55 3.05
N ILE A 228 12.81 -10.43 2.20
CA ILE A 228 12.97 -10.21 0.75
C ILE A 228 13.77 -8.94 0.48
N ASN A 229 13.42 -7.83 1.13
CA ASN A 229 14.13 -6.56 0.99
C ASN A 229 15.60 -6.67 1.42
N GLU A 230 15.89 -7.35 2.53
CA GLU A 230 17.26 -7.60 2.98
C GLU A 230 18.05 -8.49 2.01
N CYS A 231 17.40 -9.48 1.38
CA CYS A 231 18.06 -10.30 0.36
C CYS A 231 18.55 -9.46 -0.83
N VAL A 232 17.75 -8.49 -1.29
CA VAL A 232 18.18 -7.57 -2.37
C VAL A 232 19.34 -6.70 -1.92
N LYS A 233 19.25 -6.07 -0.74
CA LYS A 233 20.33 -5.22 -0.18
C LYS A 233 21.66 -5.98 -0.05
N ASN A 234 21.60 -7.25 0.30
CA ASN A 234 22.76 -8.11 0.51
C ASN A 234 23.13 -8.95 -0.73
N SER A 235 22.48 -8.72 -1.88
CA SER A 235 22.69 -9.49 -3.14
C SER A 235 22.50 -11.01 -2.98
N ASN A 236 21.66 -11.44 -2.04
CA ASN A 236 21.34 -12.85 -1.80
C ASN A 236 20.19 -13.31 -2.70
N ILE A 237 20.48 -13.44 -3.99
CA ILE A 237 19.49 -13.76 -5.03
C ILE A 237 18.79 -15.11 -4.81
N PRO A 238 19.50 -16.23 -4.49
CA PRO A 238 18.84 -17.54 -4.31
C PRO A 238 17.81 -17.55 -3.19
N GLU A 239 18.12 -16.95 -2.05
CA GLU A 239 17.18 -16.86 -0.92
C GLU A 239 16.04 -15.90 -1.21
N GLY A 240 16.30 -14.76 -1.87
CA GLY A 240 15.28 -13.80 -2.29
C GLY A 240 14.24 -14.43 -3.20
N ILE A 241 14.67 -15.21 -4.19
CA ILE A 241 13.77 -15.98 -5.09
C ILE A 241 12.94 -17.00 -4.29
N LYS A 242 13.56 -17.71 -3.34
CA LYS A 242 12.86 -18.70 -2.50
C LYS A 242 11.79 -18.04 -1.64
N LEU A 243 12.09 -16.91 -0.99
CA LEU A 243 11.16 -16.17 -0.16
C LEU A 243 10.00 -15.58 -1.00
N GLN A 244 10.29 -15.06 -2.20
CA GLN A 244 9.25 -14.60 -3.11
C GLN A 244 8.28 -15.74 -3.49
N LYS A 245 8.79 -16.92 -3.80
CA LYS A 245 7.94 -18.08 -4.10
C LYS A 245 7.03 -18.51 -2.94
N ILE A 246 7.48 -18.33 -1.70
CA ILE A 246 6.63 -18.56 -0.52
C ILE A 246 5.50 -17.52 -0.49
N ALA A 247 5.82 -16.25 -0.73
CA ALA A 247 4.82 -15.18 -0.82
C ALA A 247 3.82 -15.46 -1.94
N ASP A 248 4.30 -15.84 -3.12
CA ASP A 248 3.46 -16.13 -4.30
C ASP A 248 2.47 -17.26 -4.04
N ASP A 249 2.93 -18.38 -3.47
CA ASP A 249 2.04 -19.50 -3.15
C ASP A 249 0.94 -19.07 -2.15
N LEU A 250 1.28 -18.26 -1.13
CA LEU A 250 0.30 -17.72 -0.18
C LEU A 250 -0.68 -16.75 -0.86
N ILE A 251 -0.18 -15.85 -1.69
CA ILE A 251 -0.99 -14.89 -2.45
C ILE A 251 -1.98 -15.64 -3.34
N PHE A 252 -1.50 -16.57 -4.17
CA PHE A 252 -2.35 -17.29 -5.13
C PHE A 252 -3.36 -18.22 -4.45
N ALA A 253 -3.06 -18.76 -3.28
CA ALA A 253 -4.03 -19.47 -2.46
C ALA A 253 -5.17 -18.53 -2.03
N CYS A 254 -4.82 -17.31 -1.59
CA CYS A 254 -5.78 -16.32 -1.11
C CYS A 254 -6.62 -15.68 -2.23
N LEU A 255 -6.07 -15.47 -3.42
CA LEU A 255 -6.76 -14.85 -4.56
C LEU A 255 -7.92 -15.69 -5.14
N LYS A 256 -8.16 -16.88 -4.60
CA LYS A 256 -9.36 -17.70 -4.89
C LYS A 256 -10.61 -17.20 -4.14
N TYR A 257 -10.44 -16.24 -3.22
CA TYR A 257 -11.44 -15.67 -2.31
C TYR A 257 -11.52 -14.16 -2.50
N ASP A 258 -12.56 -13.52 -1.95
CA ASP A 258 -12.66 -12.05 -1.94
C ASP A 258 -11.48 -11.45 -1.18
N PHE A 259 -10.68 -10.69 -1.91
CA PHE A 259 -9.35 -10.29 -1.48
C PHE A 259 -9.30 -9.50 -0.17
N PRO A 260 -10.07 -8.40 0.07
CA PRO A 260 -9.97 -7.72 1.35
C PRO A 260 -10.34 -8.63 2.52
N SER A 261 -11.42 -9.39 2.39
CA SER A 261 -11.96 -10.23 3.46
C SER A 261 -11.01 -11.35 3.87
N ILE A 262 -10.31 -11.96 2.91
CA ILE A 262 -9.39 -13.06 3.22
C ILE A 262 -8.20 -12.59 4.05
N ILE A 263 -7.72 -11.35 3.82
CA ILE A 263 -6.63 -10.80 4.61
C ILE A 263 -7.05 -10.60 6.06
N HIS A 264 -8.28 -10.13 6.33
CA HIS A 264 -8.81 -10.06 7.69
C HIS A 264 -8.81 -11.43 8.39
N ASN A 265 -9.22 -12.49 7.68
CA ASN A 265 -9.18 -13.85 8.22
C ASN A 265 -7.76 -14.32 8.52
N MET A 266 -6.81 -14.08 7.61
CA MET A 266 -5.40 -14.45 7.82
C MET A 266 -4.80 -13.74 9.04
N MET A 267 -5.14 -12.47 9.27
CA MET A 267 -4.69 -11.73 10.45
C MET A 267 -5.30 -12.31 11.72
N ARG A 268 -6.59 -12.68 11.70
CA ARG A 268 -7.23 -13.38 12.84
C ARG A 268 -6.55 -14.72 13.14
N TRP A 269 -6.11 -15.46 12.13
CA TRP A 269 -5.34 -16.70 12.33
C TRP A 269 -3.96 -16.46 12.94
N ARG A 270 -3.43 -15.27 12.82
CA ARG A 270 -2.22 -14.86 13.55
C ARG A 270 -2.51 -14.45 15.01
N GLY A 271 -3.76 -14.47 15.44
CA GLY A 271 -4.20 -14.11 16.79
C GLY A 271 -4.45 -12.61 16.96
N LEU A 272 -4.66 -11.88 15.87
CA LEU A 272 -4.96 -10.45 15.89
C LEU A 272 -6.46 -10.24 15.72
N ASP A 273 -7.02 -9.28 16.45
CA ASP A 273 -8.35 -8.79 16.12
C ASP A 273 -8.21 -7.89 14.87
N ALA A 274 -8.79 -8.33 13.78
CA ALA A 274 -8.61 -7.69 12.48
C ALA A 274 -9.92 -7.15 11.89
N GLY A 275 -10.99 -7.01 12.68
CA GLY A 275 -12.24 -6.47 12.20
C GLY A 275 -12.81 -7.20 10.98
N TYR A 276 -13.56 -6.48 10.15
CA TYR A 276 -14.26 -6.99 8.97
C TYR A 276 -14.00 -6.09 7.76
N SER A 277 -14.21 -6.64 6.54
CA SER A 277 -14.37 -5.84 5.32
C SER A 277 -15.78 -5.25 5.26
N ARG A 278 -15.91 -4.08 4.63
CA ARG A 278 -17.21 -3.44 4.39
C ARG A 278 -17.92 -4.08 3.19
N LYS A 279 -19.23 -4.16 3.22
CA LYS A 279 -20.03 -4.58 2.06
C LYS A 279 -19.75 -3.68 0.85
N PRO A 280 -19.76 -4.21 -0.40
CA PRO A 280 -20.29 -5.54 -0.78
C PRO A 280 -19.34 -6.72 -0.61
N PHE A 281 -18.14 -6.56 -0.02
CA PHE A 281 -17.24 -7.68 0.20
C PHE A 281 -17.84 -8.70 1.16
N TYR A 282 -17.69 -9.99 0.82
CA TYR A 282 -18.18 -11.09 1.63
C TYR A 282 -17.21 -11.39 2.77
N ASN A 283 -17.69 -11.41 4.01
CA ASN A 283 -16.87 -11.77 5.16
C ASN A 283 -17.00 -13.25 5.47
N TYR A 284 -15.94 -14.02 5.24
CA TYR A 284 -15.91 -15.46 5.43
C TYR A 284 -15.95 -15.85 6.91
N ARG A 285 -16.79 -16.85 7.24
CA ARG A 285 -16.67 -17.56 8.52
C ARG A 285 -15.46 -18.49 8.48
N ASP A 286 -14.94 -18.83 9.63
CA ASP A 286 -13.72 -19.63 9.76
C ASP A 286 -13.87 -21.06 9.18
N ASP A 287 -15.06 -21.65 9.28
CA ASP A 287 -15.41 -22.97 8.74
C ASP A 287 -15.51 -23.01 7.21
N GLU A 288 -15.74 -21.87 6.55
CA GLU A 288 -15.76 -21.74 5.09
C GLU A 288 -14.36 -21.74 4.47
N LEU A 289 -13.32 -21.66 5.28
CA LEU A 289 -11.92 -21.49 4.85
C LEU A 289 -11.03 -22.73 5.14
N ASP A 290 -11.59 -23.87 5.46
CA ASP A 290 -10.83 -25.07 5.79
C ASP A 290 -9.92 -25.55 4.66
N GLU A 291 -10.34 -25.38 3.40
CA GLU A 291 -9.49 -25.71 2.24
C GLU A 291 -8.30 -24.77 2.13
N LEU A 292 -8.48 -23.48 2.38
CA LEU A 292 -7.38 -22.52 2.39
C LEU A 292 -6.39 -22.82 3.52
N LYS A 293 -6.88 -23.15 4.73
CA LYS A 293 -6.03 -23.56 5.85
C LYS A 293 -5.18 -24.78 5.50
N LYS A 294 -5.78 -25.81 4.86
CA LYS A 294 -5.04 -26.98 4.36
C LYS A 294 -3.98 -26.59 3.33
N GLU A 295 -4.31 -25.68 2.41
CA GLU A 295 -3.36 -25.21 1.41
C GLU A 295 -2.17 -24.48 2.06
N ILE A 296 -2.41 -23.62 3.05
CA ILE A 296 -1.35 -22.96 3.82
C ILE A 296 -0.45 -23.97 4.55
N ILE A 297 -1.03 -25.01 5.14
CA ILE A 297 -0.27 -26.11 5.77
C ILE A 297 0.61 -26.84 4.74
N ASN A 298 0.10 -27.08 3.54
CA ASN A 298 0.85 -27.70 2.45
C ASN A 298 2.01 -26.80 1.97
N ILE A 299 1.80 -25.49 1.88
CA ILE A 299 2.85 -24.51 1.57
C ILE A 299 3.96 -24.57 2.63
N LYS A 300 3.60 -24.59 3.91
CA LYS A 300 4.54 -24.78 5.01
C LYS A 300 5.39 -26.04 4.83
N ALA A 301 4.75 -27.18 4.54
CA ALA A 301 5.43 -28.45 4.35
C ALA A 301 6.36 -28.41 3.11
N LYS A 302 5.90 -27.85 1.99
CA LYS A 302 6.64 -27.69 0.74
C LYS A 302 7.99 -26.96 0.95
N TYR A 303 7.97 -25.88 1.71
CA TYR A 303 9.15 -25.04 1.95
C TYR A 303 9.92 -25.39 3.22
N LYS A 304 9.43 -26.36 4.02
CA LYS A 304 10.03 -26.78 5.29
C LYS A 304 10.34 -25.61 6.23
N THR A 305 9.42 -24.64 6.28
CA THR A 305 9.59 -23.42 7.08
C THR A 305 8.55 -23.33 8.19
N ASN A 306 8.99 -22.91 9.38
CA ASN A 306 8.13 -22.60 10.53
C ASN A 306 8.26 -21.12 10.93
N GLU A 307 9.04 -20.34 10.16
CA GLU A 307 9.47 -19.00 10.58
C GLU A 307 8.39 -17.94 10.49
N LEU A 308 7.33 -18.18 9.71
CA LEU A 308 6.22 -17.25 9.57
C LEU A 308 5.09 -17.65 10.52
N ASP A 309 4.57 -16.68 11.27
CA ASP A 309 3.49 -16.92 12.23
C ASP A 309 2.22 -17.46 11.58
N ILE A 310 1.96 -17.10 10.31
CA ILE A 310 0.84 -17.64 9.55
C ILE A 310 0.90 -19.17 9.43
N PHE A 311 2.07 -19.78 9.50
CA PHE A 311 2.24 -21.23 9.46
C PHE A 311 2.01 -21.93 10.80
N LYS A 312 1.66 -21.19 11.86
CA LYS A 312 1.22 -21.75 13.14
C LYS A 312 -0.28 -22.08 13.19
N ILE A 313 -1.00 -21.89 12.08
CA ILE A 313 -2.42 -22.30 11.92
C ILE A 313 -2.52 -23.80 12.20
N GLY A 314 -3.45 -24.16 13.10
CA GLY A 314 -3.68 -25.59 13.48
C GLY A 314 -2.74 -26.14 14.55
N SER A 315 -1.85 -25.32 15.12
CA SER A 315 -1.00 -25.69 16.27
C SER A 315 -1.61 -25.27 17.62
N ARG A 316 -2.84 -24.73 17.63
CA ARG A 316 -3.57 -24.31 18.82
C ARG A 316 -4.81 -25.16 19.04
#